data_82c9ab1879bd406b3ab6ca9908042979
#
_entry.id   82c9ab1879bd406b3ab6ca9908042979
#
_cell.length_a   1.000
_cell.length_b   1.000
_cell.length_c   1.000
_cell.angle_alpha   90.00
_cell.angle_beta   90.00
_cell.angle_gamma   90.00
#
_symmetry.space_group_name_H-M   'P 1'
#
loop_
_entity.id
_entity.type
_entity.pdbx_description
1 polymer ?
#
loop_
_entity_poly.entity_id
_entity_poly.type
_entity_poly.pdbx_seq_one_letter_code
_entity_poly.pdbx_strand_id
1 'polypeptide(L)'
;LIDTPWAVGLERAKRAGKLLAEVLASRAHGKRPVALIGYSLGALAIFTCLQELHSRGSFGIVDTAVLLGMPANSQSQTAWTACCQCVSRKVVVGFSQKDWVLAFLFRASAFCTHLAGLSGVDAGALFKDQPLLRRKLQSLDLSTIVTEHADYLGKIDEIIVEVSRFL
;
A
#
# COMPACT_ATOMS: atom_id res chain seq x y z
N LEU A 1 -6.49 -13.24 -23.44
CA LEU A 1 -5.72 -12.87 -22.23
C LEU A 1 -5.41 -14.16 -21.50
N ILE A 2 -4.13 -14.50 -21.41
CA ILE A 2 -3.69 -15.67 -20.63
C ILE A 2 -3.78 -15.25 -19.16
N ASP A 3 -4.71 -15.85 -18.41
CA ASP A 3 -4.84 -15.65 -16.97
C ASP A 3 -3.62 -16.28 -16.27
N THR A 4 -2.57 -15.51 -16.12
CA THR A 4 -1.42 -15.97 -15.35
C THR A 4 -1.80 -16.07 -13.86
N PRO A 5 -1.20 -16.99 -13.09
CA PRO A 5 -1.44 -17.07 -11.64
C PRO A 5 -1.24 -15.73 -10.94
N TRP A 6 -0.32 -14.91 -11.43
CA TRP A 6 -0.08 -13.55 -10.95
C TRP A 6 -1.26 -12.61 -11.19
N ALA A 7 -1.81 -12.59 -12.42
CA ALA A 7 -2.98 -11.77 -12.74
C ALA A 7 -4.19 -12.16 -11.89
N VAL A 8 -4.41 -13.46 -11.70
CA VAL A 8 -5.46 -13.97 -10.82
C VAL A 8 -5.22 -13.50 -9.36
N GLY A 9 -3.97 -13.55 -8.90
CA GLY A 9 -3.59 -13.06 -7.56
C GLY A 9 -3.91 -11.58 -7.35
N LEU A 10 -3.56 -10.73 -8.32
CA LEU A 10 -3.86 -9.30 -8.29
C LEU A 10 -5.37 -9.02 -8.21
N GLU A 11 -6.17 -9.71 -9.04
CA GLU A 11 -7.63 -9.55 -9.02
C GLU A 11 -8.25 -10.04 -7.72
N ARG A 12 -7.77 -11.16 -7.16
CA ARG A 12 -8.21 -11.64 -5.84
C ARG A 12 -7.87 -10.66 -4.73
N ALA A 13 -6.68 -10.07 -4.74
CA ALA A 13 -6.27 -9.06 -3.77
C ALA A 13 -7.18 -7.83 -3.83
N LYS A 14 -7.53 -7.34 -5.02
CA LYS A 14 -8.47 -6.22 -5.19
C LYS A 14 -9.87 -6.57 -4.67
N ARG A 15 -10.38 -7.77 -4.96
CA ARG A 15 -11.67 -8.23 -4.42
C ARG A 15 -11.65 -8.32 -2.90
N ALA A 16 -10.59 -8.88 -2.32
CA ALA A 16 -10.39 -8.93 -0.88
C ALA A 16 -10.36 -7.52 -0.25
N GLY A 17 -9.73 -6.56 -0.93
CA GLY A 17 -9.73 -5.16 -0.49
C GLY A 17 -11.12 -4.53 -0.43
N LYS A 18 -11.96 -4.79 -1.43
CA LYS A 18 -13.37 -4.33 -1.43
C LYS A 18 -14.17 -4.94 -0.28
N LEU A 19 -14.03 -6.26 -0.05
CA LEU A 19 -14.68 -6.94 1.07
C LEU A 19 -14.18 -6.40 2.42
N LEU A 20 -12.88 -6.15 2.56
CA LEU A 20 -12.32 -5.51 3.76
C LEU A 20 -12.94 -4.14 4.00
N ALA A 21 -13.13 -3.34 2.96
CA ALA A 21 -13.80 -2.04 3.08
C ALA A 21 -15.25 -2.18 3.58
N GLU A 22 -16.00 -3.17 3.13
CA GLU A 22 -17.36 -3.45 3.61
C GLU A 22 -17.37 -3.80 5.10
N VAL A 23 -16.48 -4.71 5.51
CA VAL A 23 -16.35 -5.11 6.92
C VAL A 23 -15.96 -3.92 7.79
N LEU A 24 -15.01 -3.11 7.37
CA LEU A 24 -14.59 -1.93 8.12
C LEU A 24 -15.68 -0.85 8.17
N ALA A 25 -16.38 -0.61 7.07
CA ALA A 25 -17.49 0.36 6.99
C ALA A 25 -18.66 -0.03 7.91
N SER A 26 -18.92 -1.32 8.09
CA SER A 26 -19.94 -1.81 9.03
C SER A 26 -19.63 -1.52 10.50
N ARG A 27 -18.38 -1.14 10.81
CA ARG A 27 -17.91 -0.91 12.20
C ARG A 27 -18.09 -2.12 13.13
N ALA A 28 -18.15 -3.33 12.60
CA ALA A 28 -18.27 -4.57 13.39
C ALA A 28 -17.11 -4.76 14.40
N HIS A 29 -15.93 -4.16 14.09
CA HIS A 29 -14.78 -4.11 15.00
C HIS A 29 -14.87 -3.01 16.08
N GLY A 30 -15.96 -2.26 16.14
CA GLY A 30 -16.17 -1.14 17.05
C GLY A 30 -15.87 0.23 16.42
N LYS A 31 -15.86 1.28 17.25
CA LYS A 31 -15.69 2.67 16.80
C LYS A 31 -14.24 3.16 16.79
N ARG A 32 -13.30 2.40 17.34
CA ARG A 32 -11.89 2.81 17.36
C ARG A 32 -11.29 2.74 15.97
N PRO A 33 -10.50 3.73 15.54
CA PRO A 33 -9.75 3.64 14.31
C PRO A 33 -8.76 2.47 14.35
N VAL A 34 -8.52 1.87 13.20
CA VAL A 34 -7.61 0.72 13.04
C VAL A 34 -6.33 1.13 12.31
N ALA A 35 -5.22 0.49 12.63
CA ALA A 35 -4.03 0.49 11.80
C ALA A 35 -4.04 -0.76 10.91
N LEU A 36 -3.71 -0.60 9.64
CA LEU A 36 -3.64 -1.68 8.67
C LEU A 36 -2.20 -1.85 8.20
N ILE A 37 -1.68 -3.07 8.30
CA ILE A 37 -0.36 -3.42 7.81
C ILE A 37 -0.51 -4.55 6.81
N GLY A 38 0.03 -4.38 5.62
CA GLY A 38 -0.02 -5.40 4.58
C GLY A 38 1.29 -5.52 3.83
N TYR A 39 1.51 -6.71 3.31
CA TYR A 39 2.67 -7.08 2.54
C TYR A 39 2.25 -7.63 1.17
N SER A 40 2.97 -7.27 0.10
CA SER A 40 2.75 -7.79 -1.25
C SER A 40 1.29 -7.63 -1.70
N LEU A 41 0.60 -8.72 -2.07
CA LEU A 41 -0.83 -8.73 -2.42
C LEU A 41 -1.73 -8.28 -1.27
N GLY A 42 -1.33 -8.50 -0.01
CA GLY A 42 -2.01 -7.96 1.17
C GLY A 42 -1.95 -6.43 1.24
N ALA A 43 -0.81 -5.85 0.88
CA ALA A 43 -0.69 -4.39 0.76
C ALA A 43 -1.58 -3.84 -0.37
N LEU A 44 -1.67 -4.54 -1.50
CA LEU A 44 -2.60 -4.19 -2.59
C LEU A 44 -4.07 -4.28 -2.15
N ALA A 45 -4.42 -5.27 -1.34
CA ALA A 45 -5.77 -5.37 -0.78
C ALA A 45 -6.09 -4.17 0.12
N ILE A 46 -5.17 -3.77 1.01
CA ILE A 46 -5.34 -2.57 1.85
C ILE A 46 -5.44 -1.31 0.98
N PHE A 47 -4.59 -1.15 -0.03
CA PHE A 47 -4.61 -0.02 -0.95
C PHE A 47 -5.95 0.10 -1.67
N THR A 48 -6.51 -1.04 -2.13
CA THR A 48 -7.85 -1.08 -2.74
C THR A 48 -8.95 -0.79 -1.72
N CYS A 49 -8.82 -1.30 -0.49
CA CYS A 49 -9.76 -1.03 0.60
C CYS A 49 -9.86 0.49 0.90
N LEU A 50 -8.73 1.19 0.97
CA LEU A 50 -8.71 2.63 1.22
C LEU A 50 -9.41 3.42 0.12
N GLN A 51 -9.21 3.04 -1.15
CA GLN A 51 -9.90 3.65 -2.28
C GLN A 51 -11.41 3.40 -2.22
N GLU A 52 -11.81 2.18 -1.87
CA GLU A 52 -13.22 1.82 -1.74
C GLU A 52 -13.89 2.56 -0.55
N LEU A 53 -13.23 2.65 0.61
CA LEU A 53 -13.70 3.45 1.75
C LEU A 53 -13.85 4.93 1.37
N HIS A 54 -12.88 5.47 0.64
CA HIS A 54 -12.93 6.84 0.14
C HIS A 54 -14.13 7.05 -0.79
N SER A 55 -14.34 6.16 -1.76
CA SER A 55 -15.46 6.25 -2.72
C SER A 55 -16.83 6.19 -2.05
N ARG A 56 -16.92 5.50 -0.91
CA ARG A 56 -18.14 5.41 -0.07
C ARG A 56 -18.30 6.57 0.91
N GLY A 57 -17.34 7.51 0.98
CA GLY A 57 -17.35 8.57 2.00
C GLY A 57 -17.15 8.05 3.43
N SER A 58 -16.60 6.86 3.60
CA SER A 58 -16.41 6.18 4.89
C SER A 58 -15.08 6.56 5.54
N PHE A 59 -15.00 7.75 6.08
CA PHE A 59 -13.80 8.32 6.70
C PHE A 59 -13.68 8.02 8.20
N GLY A 60 -12.48 8.25 8.77
CA GLY A 60 -12.21 8.11 10.20
C GLY A 60 -12.22 6.66 10.70
N ILE A 61 -12.05 5.68 9.79
CA ILE A 61 -11.98 4.25 10.11
C ILE A 61 -10.53 3.80 10.23
N VAL A 62 -9.70 4.22 9.29
CA VAL A 62 -8.29 3.84 9.25
C VAL A 62 -7.45 5.01 9.75
N ASP A 63 -6.64 4.78 10.78
CA ASP A 63 -5.71 5.75 11.32
C ASP A 63 -4.41 5.77 10.51
N THR A 64 -3.83 4.61 10.32
CA THR A 64 -2.54 4.42 9.65
C THR A 64 -2.59 3.22 8.73
N ALA A 65 -1.96 3.32 7.56
CA ALA A 65 -1.75 2.20 6.65
C ALA A 65 -0.27 2.02 6.33
N VAL A 66 0.25 0.80 6.49
CA VAL A 66 1.62 0.41 6.14
C VAL A 66 1.56 -0.60 5.00
N LEU A 67 2.15 -0.23 3.88
CA LEU A 67 2.07 -0.96 2.60
C LEU A 67 3.48 -1.40 2.19
N LEU A 68 3.80 -2.67 2.41
CA LEU A 68 5.15 -3.23 2.21
C LEU A 68 5.23 -4.00 0.89
N GLY A 69 6.22 -3.71 0.06
CA GLY A 69 6.46 -4.43 -1.20
C GLY A 69 5.23 -4.50 -2.13
N MET A 70 4.47 -3.43 -2.22
CA MET A 70 3.17 -3.40 -2.87
C MET A 70 3.26 -3.35 -4.40
N PRO A 71 2.57 -4.26 -5.14
CA PRO A 71 2.51 -4.26 -6.59
C PRO A 71 1.45 -3.29 -7.14
N ALA A 72 1.60 -1.99 -6.87
CA ALA A 72 0.70 -0.96 -7.39
C ALA A 72 1.48 0.19 -8.03
N ASN A 73 0.82 0.91 -8.94
CA ASN A 73 1.41 2.04 -9.64
C ASN A 73 1.71 3.20 -8.66
N SER A 74 2.99 3.58 -8.57
CA SER A 74 3.45 4.68 -7.70
C SER A 74 3.04 6.07 -8.21
N GLN A 75 2.64 6.20 -9.48
CA GLN A 75 2.34 7.48 -10.13
C GLN A 75 0.83 7.77 -10.25
N SER A 76 -0.04 6.89 -9.76
CA SER A 76 -1.50 7.10 -9.83
C SER A 76 -1.96 8.15 -8.83
N GLN A 77 -1.91 9.42 -9.20
CA GLN A 77 -2.30 10.53 -8.33
C GLN A 77 -3.71 10.34 -7.73
N THR A 78 -4.69 9.94 -8.53
CA THR A 78 -6.06 9.73 -8.05
C THR A 78 -6.14 8.66 -6.96
N ALA A 79 -5.48 7.52 -7.14
CA ALA A 79 -5.49 6.44 -6.17
C ALA A 79 -4.78 6.82 -4.86
N TRP A 80 -3.62 7.49 -4.95
CA TRP A 80 -2.88 7.95 -3.77
C TRP A 80 -3.60 9.08 -3.05
N THR A 81 -4.27 9.98 -3.78
CA THR A 81 -5.13 11.02 -3.19
C THR A 81 -6.23 10.38 -2.34
N ALA A 82 -6.98 9.41 -2.90
CA ALA A 82 -8.03 8.70 -2.19
C ALA A 82 -7.51 8.02 -0.91
N CYS A 83 -6.36 7.33 -0.99
CA CYS A 83 -5.74 6.69 0.17
C CYS A 83 -5.36 7.71 1.25
N CYS A 84 -4.68 8.80 0.89
CA CYS A 84 -4.25 9.81 1.86
C CYS A 84 -5.42 10.59 2.48
N GLN A 85 -6.51 10.78 1.75
CA GLN A 85 -7.72 11.39 2.31
C GLN A 85 -8.47 10.44 3.26
N CYS A 86 -8.46 9.14 2.97
CA CYS A 86 -9.14 8.12 3.77
C CYS A 86 -8.44 7.87 5.12
N VAL A 87 -7.11 7.95 5.17
CA VAL A 87 -6.30 7.68 6.37
C VAL A 87 -6.20 8.95 7.23
N SER A 88 -6.36 8.81 8.55
CA SER A 88 -6.31 9.95 9.47
C SER A 88 -4.89 10.48 9.68
N ARG A 89 -3.91 9.61 9.90
CA ARG A 89 -2.52 9.99 10.20
C ARG A 89 -1.56 9.78 9.04
N LYS A 90 -1.16 8.55 8.76
CA LYS A 90 -0.06 8.23 7.84
C LYS A 90 -0.36 7.07 6.91
N VAL A 91 0.12 7.20 5.68
CA VAL A 91 0.32 6.10 4.74
C VAL A 91 1.83 5.92 4.57
N VAL A 92 2.36 4.79 5.01
CA VAL A 92 3.78 4.44 4.89
C VAL A 92 3.94 3.38 3.82
N VAL A 93 4.78 3.66 2.82
CA VAL A 93 5.08 2.74 1.72
C VAL A 93 6.51 2.24 1.90
N GLY A 94 6.65 1.00 2.37
CA GLY A 94 7.93 0.31 2.45
C GLY A 94 8.28 -0.35 1.12
N PHE A 95 9.46 -0.03 0.58
CA PHE A 95 9.93 -0.56 -0.69
C PHE A 95 11.37 -1.07 -0.61
N SER A 96 11.74 -1.97 -1.52
CA SER A 96 13.12 -2.40 -1.70
C SER A 96 13.45 -2.50 -3.19
N GLN A 97 14.53 -1.83 -3.58
CA GLN A 97 15.08 -1.93 -4.94
C GLN A 97 15.69 -3.32 -5.23
N LYS A 98 15.93 -4.11 -4.18
CA LYS A 98 16.50 -5.46 -4.28
C LYS A 98 15.44 -6.56 -4.38
N ASP A 99 14.16 -6.21 -4.33
CA ASP A 99 13.06 -7.17 -4.48
C ASP A 99 12.95 -7.67 -5.94
N TRP A 100 13.82 -8.62 -6.28
CA TRP A 100 13.89 -9.17 -7.63
C TRP A 100 12.65 -9.98 -8.02
N VAL A 101 11.94 -10.57 -7.04
CA VAL A 101 10.70 -11.31 -7.28
C VAL A 101 9.62 -10.37 -7.79
N LEU A 102 9.44 -9.25 -7.10
CA LEU A 102 8.49 -8.23 -7.51
C LEU A 102 8.88 -7.62 -8.87
N ALA A 103 10.18 -7.37 -9.09
CA ALA A 103 10.70 -6.88 -10.36
C ALA A 103 10.47 -7.86 -11.52
N PHE A 104 10.64 -9.16 -11.28
CA PHE A 104 10.42 -10.22 -12.28
C PHE A 104 8.93 -10.36 -12.64
N LEU A 105 8.07 -10.50 -11.62
CA LEU A 105 6.62 -10.63 -11.82
C LEU A 105 6.04 -9.41 -12.55
N PHE A 106 6.60 -8.25 -12.29
CA PHE A 106 6.22 -7.03 -12.94
C PHE A 106 6.62 -6.96 -14.42
N ARG A 107 7.85 -7.32 -14.76
CA ARG A 107 8.31 -7.36 -16.16
C ARG A 107 7.48 -8.32 -17.02
N ALA A 108 6.97 -9.40 -16.41
CA ALA A 108 6.11 -10.35 -17.09
C ALA A 108 4.70 -9.80 -17.36
N SER A 109 4.26 -8.74 -16.70
CA SER A 109 2.89 -8.22 -16.76
C SER A 109 2.68 -7.00 -17.67
N ALA A 110 3.72 -6.42 -18.25
CA ALA A 110 3.72 -5.34 -19.27
C ALA A 110 2.83 -4.09 -19.03
N PHE A 111 2.22 -3.91 -17.85
CA PHE A 111 1.17 -2.91 -17.64
C PHE A 111 1.56 -1.64 -16.88
N CYS A 112 2.77 -1.55 -16.33
CA CYS A 112 3.15 -0.38 -15.53
C CYS A 112 4.67 -0.20 -15.52
N THR A 113 5.18 1.02 -15.53
CA THR A 113 6.64 1.28 -15.51
C THR A 113 7.17 1.61 -14.10
N HIS A 114 6.28 1.86 -13.14
CA HIS A 114 6.66 2.31 -11.81
C HIS A 114 5.85 1.61 -10.71
N LEU A 115 6.50 0.73 -9.95
CA LEU A 115 5.89 0.04 -8.82
C LEU A 115 6.26 0.67 -7.48
N ALA A 116 5.26 0.90 -6.65
CA ALA A 116 5.44 1.44 -5.30
C ALA A 116 6.34 0.56 -4.41
N GLY A 117 6.27 -0.76 -4.56
CA GLY A 117 7.09 -1.71 -3.80
C GLY A 117 8.55 -1.79 -4.25
N LEU A 118 8.93 -1.22 -5.40
CA LEU A 118 10.31 -1.21 -5.91
C LEU A 118 11.00 0.15 -5.78
N SER A 119 10.26 1.24 -5.93
CA SER A 119 10.83 2.61 -6.00
C SER A 119 10.20 3.59 -5.01
N GLY A 120 9.25 3.14 -4.21
CA GLY A 120 8.47 4.02 -3.36
C GLY A 120 7.52 4.92 -4.15
N VAL A 121 7.03 5.95 -3.50
CA VAL A 121 6.10 6.94 -4.06
C VAL A 121 6.63 8.33 -3.76
N ASP A 122 6.80 9.16 -4.78
CA ASP A 122 7.22 10.54 -4.61
C ASP A 122 6.04 11.44 -4.23
N ALA A 123 5.85 11.61 -2.93
CA ALA A 123 4.80 12.48 -2.39
C ALA A 123 4.98 13.96 -2.80
N GLY A 124 6.22 14.39 -3.05
CA GLY A 124 6.52 15.74 -3.53
C GLY A 124 6.02 15.97 -4.95
N ALA A 125 6.24 15.00 -5.82
CA ALA A 125 5.77 15.04 -7.20
C ALA A 125 4.25 14.91 -7.30
N LEU A 126 3.65 13.98 -6.53
CA LEU A 126 2.20 13.73 -6.55
C LEU A 126 1.38 14.89 -5.96
N PHE A 127 1.86 15.49 -4.87
CA PHE A 127 1.09 16.45 -4.06
C PHE A 127 1.75 17.83 -3.96
N LYS A 128 2.22 18.37 -5.11
CA LYS A 128 2.91 19.67 -5.16
C LYS A 128 2.12 20.77 -4.45
N ASP A 129 0.83 20.85 -4.75
CA ASP A 129 -0.07 21.91 -4.27
C ASP A 129 -0.97 21.46 -3.11
N GLN A 130 -0.70 20.28 -2.52
CA GLN A 130 -1.50 19.67 -1.48
C GLN A 130 -0.66 19.29 -0.25
N PRO A 131 -0.16 20.27 0.53
CA PRO A 131 0.81 20.03 1.61
C PRO A 131 0.31 19.08 2.70
N LEU A 132 -0.99 19.04 2.95
CA LEU A 132 -1.58 18.11 3.93
C LEU A 132 -1.47 16.66 3.47
N LEU A 133 -1.76 16.36 2.20
CA LEU A 133 -1.63 15.01 1.65
C LEU A 133 -0.16 14.59 1.55
N ARG A 134 0.70 15.53 1.13
CA ARG A 134 2.14 15.31 1.07
C ARG A 134 2.73 14.89 2.42
N ARG A 135 2.26 15.47 3.53
CA ARG A 135 2.71 15.09 4.89
C ARG A 135 2.21 13.73 5.34
N LYS A 136 1.11 13.24 4.78
CA LYS A 136 0.54 11.93 5.14
C LYS A 136 1.25 10.78 4.45
N LEU A 137 1.77 10.97 3.24
CA LEU A 137 2.41 9.92 2.45
C LEU A 137 3.92 9.90 2.70
N GLN A 138 4.42 8.77 3.18
CA GLN A 138 5.83 8.56 3.47
C GLN A 138 6.34 7.32 2.75
N SER A 139 7.41 7.45 1.98
CA SER A 139 8.15 6.32 1.42
C SER A 139 9.34 5.98 2.31
N LEU A 140 9.53 4.70 2.57
CA LEU A 140 10.60 4.14 3.39
C LEU A 140 11.41 3.14 2.57
N ASP A 141 12.68 3.47 2.31
CA ASP A 141 13.61 2.57 1.66
C ASP A 141 14.09 1.50 2.65
N LEU A 142 13.71 0.26 2.39
CA LEU A 142 14.06 -0.92 3.18
C LEU A 142 15.14 -1.77 2.51
N SER A 143 15.83 -1.28 1.48
CA SER A 143 16.82 -2.04 0.69
C SER A 143 18.02 -2.52 1.50
N THR A 144 18.26 -1.97 2.69
CA THR A 144 19.27 -2.44 3.64
C THR A 144 18.82 -3.64 4.46
N ILE A 145 17.51 -3.77 4.70
CA ILE A 145 16.88 -4.83 5.49
C ILE A 145 16.33 -5.92 4.58
N VAL A 146 15.60 -5.53 3.53
CA VAL A 146 14.91 -6.42 2.60
C VAL A 146 15.76 -6.62 1.35
N THR A 147 16.33 -7.81 1.20
CA THR A 147 17.14 -8.20 0.05
C THR A 147 16.39 -9.09 -0.93
N GLU A 148 15.31 -9.73 -0.48
CA GLU A 148 14.40 -10.52 -1.30
C GLU A 148 12.96 -10.39 -0.79
N HIS A 149 11.99 -10.79 -1.61
CA HIS A 149 10.56 -10.59 -1.30
C HIS A 149 10.11 -11.25 0.01
N ALA A 150 10.65 -12.42 0.36
CA ALA A 150 10.31 -13.12 1.60
C ALA A 150 10.81 -12.42 2.87
N ASP A 151 11.83 -11.58 2.76
CA ASP A 151 12.42 -10.85 3.90
C ASP A 151 11.41 -9.93 4.59
N TYR A 152 10.39 -9.43 3.90
CA TYR A 152 9.34 -8.61 4.51
C TYR A 152 8.63 -9.32 5.67
N LEU A 153 8.44 -10.64 5.58
CA LEU A 153 7.86 -11.43 6.67
C LEU A 153 8.94 -11.87 7.67
N GLY A 154 10.09 -12.33 7.18
CA GLY A 154 11.17 -12.84 8.01
C GLY A 154 11.81 -11.78 8.92
N LYS A 155 11.75 -10.50 8.51
CA LYS A 155 12.35 -9.36 9.22
C LYS A 155 11.32 -8.32 9.65
N ILE A 156 10.09 -8.76 9.87
CA ILE A 156 8.97 -7.85 10.17
C ILE A 156 9.25 -7.00 11.42
N ASP A 157 9.91 -7.54 12.43
CA ASP A 157 10.25 -6.81 13.67
C ASP A 157 11.19 -5.63 13.38
N GLU A 158 12.23 -5.83 12.56
CA GLU A 158 13.14 -4.77 12.16
C GLU A 158 12.41 -3.70 11.33
N ILE A 159 11.54 -4.14 10.42
CA ILE A 159 10.75 -3.25 9.58
C ILE A 159 9.80 -2.39 10.43
N ILE A 160 9.14 -2.98 11.43
CA ILE A 160 8.24 -2.24 12.34
C ILE A 160 8.99 -1.18 13.13
N VAL A 161 10.23 -1.46 13.55
CA VAL A 161 11.07 -0.46 14.23
C VAL A 161 11.32 0.74 13.30
N GLU A 162 11.68 0.51 12.05
CA GLU A 162 11.88 1.60 11.08
C GLU A 162 10.58 2.36 10.78
N VAL A 163 9.48 1.65 10.59
CA VAL A 163 8.15 2.25 10.36
C VAL A 163 7.74 3.12 11.55
N SER A 164 8.01 2.68 12.78
CA SER A 164 7.60 3.41 14.00
C SER A 164 8.20 4.81 14.12
N ARG A 165 9.33 5.07 13.44
CA ARG A 165 9.96 6.41 13.40
C ARG A 165 9.14 7.44 12.63
N PHE A 166 8.16 6.99 11.84
CA PHE A 166 7.29 7.84 11.02
C PHE A 166 5.86 7.93 11.56
N LEU A 167 5.52 7.18 12.59
CA LEU A 167 4.20 7.16 13.21
C LEU A 167 4.11 8.12 14.41
#